data_28a85395786c0859752ae18c48391117
#
_entry.id   28a85395786c0859752ae18c48391117
#
_cell.length_a   1.000
_cell.length_b   1.000
_cell.length_c   1.000
_cell.angle_alpha   90.00
_cell.angle_beta   90.00
_cell.angle_gamma   90.00
#
_symmetry.space_group_name_H-M   'P 1'
#
loop_
_entity.id
_entity.type
_entity.pdbx_description
1 polymer ?
#
loop_
_entity_poly.entity_id
_entity_poly.type
_entity_poly.pdbx_seq_one_letter_code
_entity_poly.pdbx_strand_id
1 'polypeptide(L)'
;SWDDKNMLLSNDTPINIPPYLPQNSVAEYDLRKVYSRVISLDQWIGEKLKALEDDGLLEETIVVFYSDHGGPLPRQKRLLYDSGLKVPLIIRYPNKQRAEKRDDRLVSFVDFPPTLLSMAGIAPPTYMQGLAFEGKYKSKVDRKYIHGHADRFDESVDMIRAVRDKRFKYLKNFNPEKPYYLPLDFRRRLPSMQELLRMRDAGELDANQALWFRQSKAEEELFDTEKDPHELNNIADDPQYKNLLLAMRQECDRWMKQIDDKGLIDEKELIASFYPNRKVKQTKAPNIKINDLDVAVEVITPGSRLGFRYTSEKNPHYGWTHYKQPISSRPDDTLEIIAHRIGYKAVTHKIYNGAITEVLYPQTRIEYHDVMYSHKRP
;
A
#
# COMPACT_ATOMS: atom_id res chain seq x y z
N SER A 1 -4.78 20.13 -2.32
CA SER A 1 -4.79 21.20 -1.32
C SER A 1 -6.05 21.10 -0.46
N TRP A 2 -5.89 21.27 0.83
CA TRP A 2 -6.98 21.35 1.80
C TRP A 2 -7.59 22.75 1.73
N ASP A 3 -8.51 22.96 0.80
CA ASP A 3 -9.11 24.26 0.54
C ASP A 3 -10.48 24.36 1.23
N ASP A 4 -10.74 25.47 1.94
CA ASP A 4 -11.97 25.72 2.69
C ASP A 4 -13.20 25.85 1.79
N LYS A 5 -12.99 26.14 0.51
CA LYS A 5 -14.06 26.30 -0.49
C LYS A 5 -14.87 25.03 -0.77
N ASN A 6 -14.42 23.87 -0.27
CA ASN A 6 -15.03 22.56 -0.53
C ASN A 6 -15.63 21.91 0.73
N MET A 7 -16.03 22.71 1.72
CA MET A 7 -16.71 22.21 2.91
C MET A 7 -18.16 21.85 2.56
N LEU A 8 -18.43 20.55 2.39
CA LEU A 8 -19.78 20.05 2.03
C LEU A 8 -20.61 19.62 3.24
N LEU A 9 -19.94 19.30 4.35
CA LEU A 9 -20.65 18.90 5.56
C LEU A 9 -21.29 20.13 6.21
N SER A 10 -22.58 20.04 6.55
CA SER A 10 -23.28 21.10 7.26
C SER A 10 -22.62 21.41 8.61
N ASN A 11 -22.56 22.71 8.95
CA ASN A 11 -22.01 23.15 10.25
C ASN A 11 -22.80 22.60 11.45
N ASP A 12 -24.09 22.32 11.27
CA ASP A 12 -24.96 21.78 12.33
C ASP A 12 -24.81 20.28 12.54
N THR A 13 -24.04 19.59 11.67
CA THR A 13 -23.77 18.15 11.85
C THR A 13 -22.85 17.92 13.04
N PRO A 14 -23.29 17.18 14.07
CA PRO A 14 -22.45 16.90 15.23
C PRO A 14 -21.24 16.04 14.84
N ILE A 15 -20.07 16.38 15.39
CA ILE A 15 -18.80 15.66 15.15
C ILE A 15 -18.39 14.96 16.44
N ASN A 16 -18.19 13.67 16.36
CA ASN A 16 -17.59 12.90 17.44
C ASN A 16 -16.06 12.86 17.26
N ILE A 17 -15.34 13.61 18.10
CA ILE A 17 -13.88 13.70 18.05
C ILE A 17 -13.29 12.48 18.76
N PRO A 18 -12.45 11.67 18.10
CA PRO A 18 -11.74 10.57 18.76
C PRO A 18 -10.94 11.06 19.98
N PRO A 19 -10.93 10.31 21.12
CA PRO A 19 -10.35 10.79 22.38
C PRO A 19 -8.84 11.05 22.34
N TYR A 20 -8.15 10.54 21.35
CA TYR A 20 -6.71 10.78 21.15
C TYR A 20 -6.40 12.05 20.32
N LEU A 21 -7.42 12.76 19.85
CA LEU A 21 -7.28 14.06 19.18
C LEU A 21 -7.59 15.22 20.16
N PRO A 22 -7.17 16.46 19.87
CA PRO A 22 -7.58 17.63 20.66
C PRO A 22 -9.12 17.72 20.71
N GLN A 23 -9.67 17.87 21.90
CA GLN A 23 -11.12 17.98 22.08
C GLN A 23 -11.56 19.44 21.90
N ASN A 24 -11.28 20.02 20.73
CA ASN A 24 -11.53 21.43 20.43
C ASN A 24 -11.88 21.67 18.96
N SER A 25 -12.16 22.93 18.61
CA SER A 25 -12.57 23.34 17.27
C SER A 25 -11.53 23.06 16.16
N VAL A 26 -10.24 22.95 16.50
CA VAL A 26 -9.19 22.64 15.51
C VAL A 26 -9.34 21.21 14.98
N ALA A 27 -9.48 20.24 15.89
CA ALA A 27 -9.70 18.85 15.48
C ALA A 27 -11.07 18.63 14.87
N GLU A 28 -12.10 19.33 15.36
CA GLU A 28 -13.43 19.31 14.78
C GLU A 28 -13.40 19.79 13.32
N TYR A 29 -12.70 20.87 13.03
CA TYR A 29 -12.56 21.42 11.70
C TYR A 29 -11.82 20.44 10.75
N ASP A 30 -10.74 19.82 11.19
CA ASP A 30 -10.04 18.80 10.40
C ASP A 30 -10.96 17.59 10.10
N LEU A 31 -11.75 17.14 11.07
CA LEU A 31 -12.74 16.07 10.87
C LEU A 31 -13.84 16.46 9.89
N ARG A 32 -14.36 17.69 9.97
CA ARG A 32 -15.34 18.21 9.00
C ARG A 32 -14.79 18.20 7.58
N LYS A 33 -13.52 18.55 7.40
CA LYS A 33 -12.83 18.41 6.10
C LYS A 33 -12.78 16.97 5.62
N VAL A 34 -12.42 16.04 6.48
CA VAL A 34 -12.38 14.61 6.13
C VAL A 34 -13.76 14.13 5.70
N TYR A 35 -14.81 14.43 6.45
CA TYR A 35 -16.17 14.02 6.10
C TYR A 35 -16.68 14.70 4.82
N SER A 36 -16.35 15.97 4.61
CA SER A 36 -16.66 16.65 3.35
C SER A 36 -15.99 15.98 2.14
N ARG A 37 -14.76 15.45 2.31
CA ARG A 37 -14.11 14.66 1.26
C ARG A 37 -14.78 13.32 1.02
N VAL A 38 -15.32 12.69 2.06
CA VAL A 38 -16.12 11.46 1.91
C VAL A 38 -17.39 11.74 1.14
N ILE A 39 -18.08 12.86 1.40
CA ILE A 39 -19.27 13.30 0.63
C ILE A 39 -18.90 13.51 -0.86
N SER A 40 -17.82 14.23 -1.13
CA SER A 40 -17.34 14.42 -2.52
C SER A 40 -17.01 13.10 -3.22
N LEU A 41 -16.40 12.16 -2.49
CA LEU A 41 -16.08 10.83 -3.00
C LEU A 41 -17.34 10.04 -3.30
N ASP A 42 -18.34 10.09 -2.43
CA ASP A 42 -19.63 9.42 -2.64
C ASP A 42 -20.34 9.93 -3.90
N GLN A 43 -20.38 11.25 -4.09
CA GLN A 43 -20.90 11.87 -5.31
C GLN A 43 -20.16 11.37 -6.56
N TRP A 44 -18.83 11.37 -6.52
CA TRP A 44 -18.01 10.88 -7.64
C TRP A 44 -18.25 9.40 -7.95
N ILE A 45 -18.42 8.55 -6.93
CA ILE A 45 -18.76 7.14 -7.11
C ILE A 45 -20.14 7.01 -7.77
N GLY A 46 -21.12 7.81 -7.32
CA GLY A 46 -22.44 7.87 -7.94
C GLY A 46 -22.38 8.17 -9.44
N GLU A 47 -21.56 9.17 -9.84
CA GLU A 47 -21.32 9.48 -11.26
C GLU A 47 -20.72 8.30 -12.03
N LYS A 48 -19.77 7.54 -11.44
CA LYS A 48 -19.17 6.37 -12.09
C LYS A 48 -20.13 5.20 -12.23
N LEU A 49 -20.97 4.97 -11.22
CA LEU A 49 -22.04 3.95 -11.31
C LEU A 49 -23.06 4.32 -12.37
N LYS A 50 -23.45 5.61 -12.43
CA LYS A 50 -24.35 6.10 -13.47
C LYS A 50 -23.76 5.93 -14.88
N ALA A 51 -22.49 6.22 -15.08
CA ALA A 51 -21.82 6.00 -16.37
C ALA A 51 -21.86 4.53 -16.79
N LEU A 52 -21.61 3.59 -15.86
CA LEU A 52 -21.74 2.15 -16.13
C LEU A 52 -23.20 1.76 -16.49
N GLU A 53 -24.18 2.39 -15.86
CA GLU A 53 -25.61 2.17 -16.15
C GLU A 53 -25.96 2.69 -17.53
N ASP A 54 -25.54 3.92 -17.87
CA ASP A 54 -25.79 4.54 -19.17
C ASP A 54 -25.14 3.77 -20.33
N ASP A 55 -23.99 3.14 -20.09
CA ASP A 55 -23.31 2.25 -21.04
C ASP A 55 -23.91 0.83 -21.08
N GLY A 56 -24.91 0.52 -20.27
CA GLY A 56 -25.53 -0.80 -20.16
C GLY A 56 -24.65 -1.88 -19.53
N LEU A 57 -23.56 -1.49 -18.87
CA LEU A 57 -22.56 -2.41 -18.30
C LEU A 57 -22.72 -2.67 -16.80
N LEU A 58 -23.60 -1.94 -16.11
CA LEU A 58 -23.72 -2.00 -14.64
C LEU A 58 -24.08 -3.41 -14.16
N GLU A 59 -24.96 -4.12 -14.87
CA GLU A 59 -25.40 -5.46 -14.50
C GLU A 59 -24.47 -6.58 -14.96
N GLU A 60 -23.38 -6.23 -15.68
CA GLU A 60 -22.31 -7.16 -16.08
C GLU A 60 -21.00 -6.88 -15.33
N THR A 61 -20.99 -5.86 -14.47
CA THR A 61 -19.76 -5.40 -13.79
C THR A 61 -19.82 -5.65 -12.30
N ILE A 62 -18.78 -6.32 -11.76
CA ILE A 62 -18.52 -6.36 -10.32
C ILE A 62 -17.76 -5.08 -9.94
N VAL A 63 -18.35 -4.26 -9.06
CA VAL A 63 -17.72 -3.05 -8.56
C VAL A 63 -17.17 -3.29 -7.17
N VAL A 64 -15.88 -3.04 -6.98
CA VAL A 64 -15.20 -3.18 -5.68
C VAL A 64 -14.74 -1.82 -5.21
N PHE A 65 -15.26 -1.36 -4.09
CA PHE A 65 -14.86 -0.12 -3.44
C PHE A 65 -14.14 -0.42 -2.12
N TYR A 66 -12.99 0.18 -1.92
CA TYR A 66 -12.20 0.10 -0.69
C TYR A 66 -11.27 1.31 -0.55
N SER A 67 -10.77 1.55 0.67
CA SER A 67 -9.69 2.52 0.91
C SER A 67 -8.35 1.80 0.99
N ASP A 68 -7.26 2.45 0.63
CA ASP A 68 -5.88 1.92 0.69
C ASP A 68 -5.34 1.91 2.13
N HIS A 69 -5.81 2.78 3.00
CA HIS A 69 -5.46 2.88 4.43
C HIS A 69 -6.56 3.63 5.20
N GLY A 70 -6.44 3.69 6.51
CA GLY A 70 -7.35 4.43 7.38
C GLY A 70 -7.24 5.94 7.22
N GLY A 71 -7.81 6.70 8.16
CA GLY A 71 -7.93 8.15 8.10
C GLY A 71 -6.59 8.90 7.99
N PRO A 72 -6.59 10.16 7.52
CA PRO A 72 -5.39 10.96 7.33
C PRO A 72 -4.91 11.68 8.60
N LEU A 73 -5.72 11.69 9.66
CA LEU A 73 -5.48 12.49 10.87
C LEU A 73 -4.42 11.86 11.79
N PRO A 74 -3.97 12.57 12.83
CA PRO A 74 -3.03 12.05 13.81
C PRO A 74 -3.47 10.68 14.38
N ARG A 75 -2.52 9.79 14.64
CA ARG A 75 -2.71 8.41 15.12
C ARG A 75 -3.54 7.50 14.19
N GLN A 76 -3.64 7.82 12.91
CA GLN A 76 -4.35 7.03 11.89
C GLN A 76 -3.36 6.45 10.87
N LYS A 77 -3.28 7.00 9.67
CA LYS A 77 -2.36 6.54 8.61
C LYS A 77 -0.95 6.24 9.16
N ARG A 78 -0.34 5.15 8.70
CA ARG A 78 0.99 4.62 9.06
C ARG A 78 1.08 3.94 10.43
N LEU A 79 0.05 3.98 11.25
CA LEU A 79 0.04 3.24 12.51
C LEU A 79 -0.75 1.93 12.37
N LEU A 80 -0.38 0.93 13.19
CA LEU A 80 -1.00 -0.40 13.14
C LEU A 80 -2.27 -0.53 13.98
N TYR A 81 -2.81 0.59 14.46
CA TYR A 81 -4.13 0.64 15.09
C TYR A 81 -5.24 0.49 14.04
N ASP A 82 -6.45 0.08 14.46
CA ASP A 82 -7.60 -0.02 13.56
C ASP A 82 -7.90 1.30 12.84
N SER A 83 -7.64 2.42 13.48
CA SER A 83 -7.76 3.75 12.85
C SER A 83 -6.87 3.95 11.60
N GLY A 84 -5.77 3.19 11.50
CA GLY A 84 -4.86 3.20 10.35
C GLY A 84 -5.04 2.02 9.40
N LEU A 85 -5.57 0.89 9.88
CA LEU A 85 -5.61 -0.37 9.11
C LEU A 85 -7.03 -0.80 8.70
N LYS A 86 -8.05 -0.53 9.52
CA LYS A 86 -9.43 -0.95 9.24
C LYS A 86 -10.06 -0.01 8.22
N VAL A 87 -10.34 -0.55 7.04
CA VAL A 87 -10.89 0.19 5.91
C VAL A 87 -12.21 -0.40 5.44
N PRO A 88 -13.09 0.40 4.81
CA PRO A 88 -14.29 -0.14 4.19
C PRO A 88 -13.93 -1.06 3.03
N LEU A 89 -14.74 -2.10 2.83
CA LEU A 89 -14.75 -2.94 1.64
C LEU A 89 -16.20 -3.19 1.25
N ILE A 90 -16.60 -2.70 0.08
CA ILE A 90 -17.95 -2.85 -0.46
C ILE A 90 -17.84 -3.51 -1.82
N ILE A 91 -18.60 -4.57 -2.04
CA ILE A 91 -18.65 -5.26 -3.32
C ILE A 91 -20.08 -5.26 -3.84
N ARG A 92 -20.29 -4.61 -4.99
CA ARG A 92 -21.52 -4.69 -5.75
C ARG A 92 -21.40 -5.80 -6.79
N TYR A 93 -22.28 -6.77 -6.72
CA TYR A 93 -22.40 -7.81 -7.74
C TYR A 93 -23.47 -7.47 -8.77
N PRO A 94 -23.35 -8.02 -10.00
CA PRO A 94 -24.40 -7.94 -11.01
C PRO A 94 -25.77 -8.39 -10.48
N ASN A 95 -26.84 -7.82 -11.05
CA ASN A 95 -28.23 -8.17 -10.72
C ASN A 95 -28.54 -8.11 -9.22
N LYS A 96 -27.91 -7.20 -8.49
CA LYS A 96 -28.11 -7.00 -7.04
C LYS A 96 -27.92 -8.28 -6.20
N GLN A 97 -27.14 -9.23 -6.71
CA GLN A 97 -26.81 -10.42 -5.95
C GLN A 97 -26.16 -10.04 -4.63
N ARG A 98 -26.58 -10.67 -3.53
CA ARG A 98 -26.08 -10.39 -2.19
C ARG A 98 -26.26 -8.94 -1.70
N ALA A 99 -27.15 -8.16 -2.31
CA ALA A 99 -27.47 -6.84 -1.81
C ALA A 99 -27.82 -6.85 -0.31
N GLU A 100 -27.47 -5.80 0.41
CA GLU A 100 -27.75 -5.59 1.84
C GLU A 100 -27.12 -6.61 2.80
N LYS A 101 -26.27 -7.51 2.32
CA LYS A 101 -25.56 -8.45 3.18
C LYS A 101 -24.32 -7.79 3.79
N ARG A 102 -24.16 -8.05 5.09
CA ARG A 102 -22.92 -7.75 5.81
C ARG A 102 -22.09 -9.01 5.96
N ASP A 103 -20.78 -8.86 5.86
CA ASP A 103 -19.81 -9.93 6.00
C ASP A 103 -18.74 -9.50 7.02
N ASP A 104 -18.60 -10.25 8.08
CA ASP A 104 -17.69 -9.96 9.19
C ASP A 104 -16.39 -10.77 9.12
N ARG A 105 -16.16 -11.47 8.00
CA ARG A 105 -14.90 -12.20 7.79
C ARG A 105 -13.71 -11.24 7.80
N LEU A 106 -12.60 -11.73 8.32
CA LEU A 106 -11.33 -11.03 8.20
C LEU A 106 -10.83 -11.11 6.76
N VAL A 107 -10.54 -9.97 6.17
CA VAL A 107 -9.98 -9.83 4.83
C VAL A 107 -8.75 -8.94 4.91
N SER A 108 -7.69 -9.32 4.22
CA SER A 108 -6.46 -8.53 4.09
C SER A 108 -6.18 -8.21 2.63
N PHE A 109 -5.42 -7.17 2.34
CA PHE A 109 -5.08 -6.81 0.95
C PHE A 109 -4.34 -7.91 0.20
N VAL A 110 -3.60 -8.78 0.88
CA VAL A 110 -2.99 -9.96 0.25
C VAL A 110 -4.02 -10.93 -0.34
N ASP A 111 -5.28 -10.84 0.10
CA ASP A 111 -6.39 -11.68 -0.37
C ASP A 111 -7.03 -11.13 -1.66
N PHE A 112 -6.82 -9.87 -2.00
CA PHE A 112 -7.44 -9.24 -3.18
C PHE A 112 -6.98 -9.86 -4.50
N PRO A 113 -5.66 -10.01 -4.78
CA PRO A 113 -5.22 -10.60 -6.04
C PRO A 113 -5.77 -12.01 -6.29
N PRO A 114 -5.67 -12.98 -5.35
CA PRO A 114 -6.25 -14.30 -5.56
C PRO A 114 -7.78 -14.26 -5.65
N THR A 115 -8.45 -13.33 -4.97
CA THR A 115 -9.91 -13.18 -5.07
C THR A 115 -10.34 -12.68 -6.45
N LEU A 116 -9.65 -11.67 -7.00
CA LEU A 116 -9.96 -11.16 -8.34
C LEU A 116 -9.75 -12.23 -9.42
N LEU A 117 -8.66 -13.01 -9.34
CA LEU A 117 -8.46 -14.16 -10.22
C LEU A 117 -9.58 -15.19 -10.07
N SER A 118 -9.94 -15.51 -8.84
CA SER A 118 -11.01 -16.46 -8.53
C SER A 118 -12.37 -16.01 -9.09
N MET A 119 -12.70 -14.71 -8.97
CA MET A 119 -13.91 -14.12 -9.55
C MET A 119 -13.90 -14.19 -11.09
N ALA A 120 -12.73 -14.03 -11.71
CA ALA A 120 -12.55 -14.20 -13.15
C ALA A 120 -12.51 -15.68 -13.61
N GLY A 121 -12.69 -16.64 -12.69
CA GLY A 121 -12.64 -18.06 -13.01
C GLY A 121 -11.24 -18.62 -13.21
N ILE A 122 -10.20 -17.86 -12.88
CA ILE A 122 -8.78 -18.22 -13.01
C ILE A 122 -8.26 -18.75 -11.68
N ALA A 123 -7.60 -19.90 -11.70
CA ALA A 123 -6.98 -20.48 -10.51
C ALA A 123 -5.83 -19.59 -10.02
N PRO A 124 -5.85 -19.13 -8.75
CA PRO A 124 -4.75 -18.34 -8.20
C PRO A 124 -3.45 -19.16 -8.16
N PRO A 125 -2.31 -18.59 -8.59
CA PRO A 125 -1.02 -19.26 -8.48
C PRO A 125 -0.66 -19.59 -7.02
N THR A 126 0.01 -20.71 -6.81
CA THR A 126 0.38 -21.22 -5.47
C THR A 126 1.37 -20.35 -4.70
N TYR A 127 2.09 -19.45 -5.36
CA TYR A 127 3.00 -18.51 -4.70
C TYR A 127 2.26 -17.33 -4.04
N MET A 128 0.98 -17.13 -4.31
CA MET A 128 0.18 -16.09 -3.65
C MET A 128 -0.09 -16.47 -2.20
N GLN A 129 0.22 -15.57 -1.27
CA GLN A 129 0.03 -15.79 0.18
C GLN A 129 -1.41 -15.56 0.63
N GLY A 130 -2.20 -14.84 -0.16
CA GLY A 130 -3.59 -14.51 0.15
C GLY A 130 -4.54 -15.68 -0.08
N LEU A 131 -5.71 -15.60 0.57
CA LEU A 131 -6.81 -16.54 0.41
C LEU A 131 -7.92 -15.87 -0.40
N ALA A 132 -8.34 -16.51 -1.50
CA ALA A 132 -9.51 -16.01 -2.23
C ALA A 132 -10.75 -16.10 -1.34
N PHE A 133 -11.39 -14.97 -1.05
CA PHE A 133 -12.61 -14.94 -0.23
C PHE A 133 -13.89 -14.97 -1.06
N GLU A 134 -13.80 -14.86 -2.41
CA GLU A 134 -14.92 -14.95 -3.34
C GLU A 134 -14.51 -15.64 -4.65
N GLY A 135 -15.50 -15.98 -5.48
CA GLY A 135 -15.31 -16.57 -6.81
C GLY A 135 -15.19 -18.11 -6.80
N LYS A 136 -14.85 -18.66 -7.98
CA LYS A 136 -14.79 -20.13 -8.24
C LYS A 136 -13.81 -20.86 -7.35
N TYR A 137 -12.70 -20.21 -7.00
CA TYR A 137 -11.61 -20.78 -6.19
C TYR A 137 -11.59 -20.21 -4.76
N LYS A 138 -12.75 -19.79 -4.26
CA LYS A 138 -12.90 -19.33 -2.88
C LYS A 138 -12.34 -20.36 -1.91
N SER A 139 -11.56 -19.89 -0.94
CA SER A 139 -11.04 -20.71 0.15
C SER A 139 -12.17 -21.35 0.95
N LYS A 140 -11.98 -22.61 1.32
CA LYS A 140 -12.90 -23.35 2.21
C LYS A 140 -12.74 -22.95 3.69
N VAL A 141 -11.66 -22.27 4.03
CA VAL A 141 -11.33 -21.87 5.40
C VAL A 141 -11.29 -20.35 5.46
N ASP A 142 -12.02 -19.77 6.40
CA ASP A 142 -11.96 -18.35 6.69
C ASP A 142 -10.64 -18.01 7.39
N ARG A 143 -10.16 -16.79 7.16
CA ARG A 143 -8.97 -16.25 7.79
C ARG A 143 -9.21 -16.06 9.29
N LYS A 144 -8.38 -16.65 10.12
CA LYS A 144 -8.43 -16.47 11.57
C LYS A 144 -7.72 -15.20 12.04
N TYR A 145 -6.60 -14.84 11.39
CA TYR A 145 -5.79 -13.70 11.73
C TYR A 145 -5.46 -12.86 10.49
N ILE A 146 -5.39 -11.58 10.66
CA ILE A 146 -4.72 -10.67 9.73
C ILE A 146 -3.44 -10.16 10.39
N HIS A 147 -2.48 -9.75 9.57
CA HIS A 147 -1.16 -9.32 10.01
C HIS A 147 -0.84 -7.95 9.43
N GLY A 148 -0.09 -7.17 10.19
CA GLY A 148 0.41 -5.87 9.78
C GLY A 148 1.87 -5.68 10.17
N HIS A 149 2.57 -4.81 9.45
CA HIS A 149 3.92 -4.43 9.79
C HIS A 149 4.15 -2.95 9.53
N ALA A 150 5.06 -2.35 10.28
CA ALA A 150 5.51 -0.99 10.10
C ALA A 150 6.98 -0.91 10.48
N ASP A 151 7.85 -0.66 9.48
CA ASP A 151 9.30 -0.57 9.67
C ASP A 151 9.81 0.85 9.43
N ARG A 152 9.25 1.54 8.44
CA ARG A 152 9.68 2.85 8.04
C ARG A 152 8.49 3.79 7.90
N PHE A 153 8.62 4.98 8.47
CA PHE A 153 7.65 6.06 8.39
C PHE A 153 8.33 7.27 7.72
N ASP A 154 8.42 7.23 6.38
CA ASP A 154 9.14 8.24 5.59
C ASP A 154 10.58 8.46 6.12
N GLU A 155 10.83 9.59 6.79
CA GLU A 155 12.14 9.95 7.37
C GLU A 155 12.47 9.24 8.69
N SER A 156 11.53 8.54 9.29
CA SER A 156 11.69 7.86 10.59
C SER A 156 11.64 6.35 10.45
N VAL A 157 12.44 5.65 11.26
CA VAL A 157 12.50 4.17 11.29
C VAL A 157 12.02 3.67 12.63
N ASP A 158 11.11 2.70 12.58
CA ASP A 158 10.67 1.89 13.72
C ASP A 158 10.56 0.42 13.24
N MET A 159 10.16 -0.48 14.11
CA MET A 159 9.81 -1.85 13.74
C MET A 159 8.68 -2.35 14.64
N ILE A 160 7.50 -2.53 14.07
CA ILE A 160 6.30 -3.01 14.77
C ILE A 160 5.65 -4.11 13.94
N ARG A 161 5.14 -5.15 14.62
CA ARG A 161 4.33 -6.21 13.98
C ARG A 161 2.99 -6.30 14.68
N ALA A 162 1.95 -6.59 13.91
CA ALA A 162 0.59 -6.72 14.40
C ALA A 162 -0.02 -8.07 14.02
N VAL A 163 -0.78 -8.62 14.95
CA VAL A 163 -1.71 -9.75 14.73
C VAL A 163 -3.10 -9.32 15.18
N ARG A 164 -4.10 -9.55 14.37
CA ARG A 164 -5.48 -9.18 14.63
C ARG A 164 -6.41 -10.36 14.33
N ASP A 165 -7.20 -10.79 15.32
CA ASP A 165 -8.38 -11.63 15.09
C ASP A 165 -9.65 -10.77 14.97
N LYS A 166 -10.85 -11.33 15.08
CA LYS A 166 -12.10 -10.55 14.99
C LYS A 166 -12.27 -9.53 16.12
N ARG A 167 -11.65 -9.76 17.29
CA ARG A 167 -11.85 -8.94 18.48
C ARG A 167 -10.57 -8.34 19.05
N PHE A 168 -9.50 -9.14 19.12
CA PHE A 168 -8.27 -8.72 19.79
C PHE A 168 -7.19 -8.34 18.79
N LYS A 169 -6.41 -7.34 19.15
CA LYS A 169 -5.21 -6.95 18.43
C LYS A 169 -4.00 -7.01 19.34
N TYR A 170 -2.95 -7.65 18.84
CA TYR A 170 -1.64 -7.73 19.44
C TYR A 170 -0.63 -6.91 18.62
N LEU A 171 0.19 -6.14 19.30
CA LEU A 171 1.34 -5.44 18.72
C LEU A 171 2.62 -5.89 19.41
N LYS A 172 3.66 -6.15 18.61
CA LYS A 172 5.03 -6.41 19.08
C LYS A 172 5.93 -5.28 18.61
N ASN A 173 6.49 -4.55 19.58
CA ASN A 173 7.38 -3.40 19.37
C ASN A 173 8.83 -3.87 19.51
N PHE A 174 9.62 -3.79 18.43
CA PHE A 174 11.02 -4.22 18.42
C PHE A 174 12.01 -3.12 18.81
N ASN A 175 11.54 -1.86 18.83
CA ASN A 175 12.29 -0.71 19.31
C ASN A 175 11.51 -0.03 20.44
N PRO A 176 11.35 -0.68 21.61
CA PRO A 176 10.52 -0.16 22.68
C PRO A 176 11.10 1.13 23.29
N GLU A 177 12.38 1.39 23.14
CA GLU A 177 13.07 2.61 23.57
C GLU A 177 12.63 3.85 22.77
N LYS A 178 12.02 3.69 21.61
CA LYS A 178 11.54 4.80 20.79
C LYS A 178 10.10 5.18 21.18
N PRO A 179 9.74 6.47 21.13
CA PRO A 179 8.37 6.91 21.34
C PRO A 179 7.46 6.45 20.20
N TYR A 180 6.14 6.44 20.46
CA TYR A 180 5.14 6.24 19.39
C TYR A 180 5.09 7.42 18.43
N TYR A 181 5.22 8.61 18.95
CA TYR A 181 5.31 9.79 18.13
C TYR A 181 6.70 9.88 17.52
N LEU A 182 6.75 9.63 16.23
CA LEU A 182 7.91 9.94 15.39
C LEU A 182 7.57 11.16 14.54
N PRO A 183 8.45 12.18 14.49
CA PRO A 183 8.21 13.38 13.70
C PRO A 183 8.22 13.02 12.20
N LEU A 184 7.12 13.35 11.52
CA LEU A 184 6.94 13.16 10.08
C LEU A 184 6.45 14.46 9.49
N ASP A 185 7.10 14.97 8.45
CA ASP A 185 6.77 16.25 7.81
C ASP A 185 5.33 16.29 7.30
N PHE A 186 4.87 15.21 6.70
CA PHE A 186 3.48 15.08 6.28
C PHE A 186 2.50 15.34 7.43
N ARG A 187 2.73 14.69 8.58
CA ARG A 187 1.83 14.76 9.74
C ARG A 187 1.88 16.12 10.42
N ARG A 188 3.08 16.71 10.55
CA ARG A 188 3.29 18.01 11.18
C ARG A 188 2.57 19.17 10.49
N ARG A 189 2.14 18.99 9.23
CA ARG A 189 1.37 20.01 8.48
C ARG A 189 -0.11 20.03 8.82
N LEU A 190 -0.62 19.02 9.52
CA LEU A 190 -2.03 18.95 9.90
C LEU A 190 -2.30 19.88 11.07
N PRO A 191 -3.35 20.75 11.02
CA PRO A 191 -3.71 21.64 12.11
C PRO A 191 -3.91 20.90 13.45
N SER A 192 -4.63 19.78 13.45
CA SER A 192 -4.82 18.94 14.63
C SER A 192 -3.52 18.37 15.19
N MET A 193 -2.51 18.11 14.34
CA MET A 193 -1.19 17.68 14.83
C MET A 193 -0.42 18.84 15.43
N GLN A 194 -0.46 20.03 14.82
CA GLN A 194 0.17 21.22 15.38
C GLN A 194 -0.42 21.57 16.73
N GLU A 195 -1.73 21.44 16.88
CA GLU A 195 -2.42 21.66 18.14
C GLU A 195 -2.01 20.63 19.20
N LEU A 196 -1.94 19.34 18.86
CA LEU A 196 -1.41 18.32 19.79
C LEU A 196 0.02 18.64 20.26
N LEU A 197 0.89 19.11 19.36
CA LEU A 197 2.26 19.49 19.69
C LEU A 197 2.28 20.72 20.61
N ARG A 198 1.46 21.74 20.32
CA ARG A 198 1.30 22.92 21.20
C ARG A 198 0.82 22.50 22.59
N MET A 199 -0.23 21.69 22.68
CA MET A 199 -0.78 21.19 23.94
C MET A 199 0.25 20.37 24.75
N ARG A 200 1.03 19.52 24.04
CA ARG A 200 2.14 18.78 24.66
C ARG A 200 3.15 19.72 25.31
N ASP A 201 3.59 20.72 24.55
CA ASP A 201 4.64 21.64 24.97
C ASP A 201 4.14 22.57 26.12
N ALA A 202 2.82 22.82 26.18
CA ALA A 202 2.16 23.55 27.25
C ALA A 202 1.75 22.69 28.45
N GLY A 203 1.89 21.36 28.40
CA GLY A 203 1.43 20.44 29.45
C GLY A 203 -0.10 20.32 29.56
N GLU A 204 -0.82 20.56 28.46
CA GLU A 204 -2.29 20.58 28.40
C GLU A 204 -2.90 19.26 27.86
N LEU A 205 -2.09 18.25 27.52
CA LEU A 205 -2.59 16.98 27.05
C LEU A 205 -3.32 16.22 28.16
N ASP A 206 -4.50 15.67 27.82
CA ASP A 206 -5.15 14.69 28.67
C ASP A 206 -4.44 13.32 28.61
N ALA A 207 -4.90 12.36 29.43
CA ALA A 207 -4.29 11.05 29.56
C ALA A 207 -4.29 10.27 28.22
N ASN A 208 -5.36 10.37 27.42
CA ASN A 208 -5.48 9.66 26.15
C ASN A 208 -4.57 10.24 25.05
N GLN A 209 -4.48 11.56 24.99
CA GLN A 209 -3.62 12.29 24.07
C GLN A 209 -2.14 12.08 24.41
N ALA A 210 -1.79 12.08 25.70
CA ALA A 210 -0.43 11.88 26.21
C ALA A 210 0.14 10.50 25.87
N LEU A 211 -0.71 9.46 25.69
CA LEU A 211 -0.27 8.11 25.34
C LEU A 211 0.64 8.08 24.11
N TRP A 212 0.40 8.92 23.13
CA TRP A 212 1.17 8.95 21.90
C TRP A 212 2.55 9.60 22.03
N PHE A 213 2.72 10.45 23.05
CA PHE A 213 3.95 11.20 23.29
C PHE A 213 4.85 10.58 24.39
N ARG A 214 4.52 9.38 24.85
CA ARG A 214 5.37 8.64 25.81
C ARG A 214 6.78 8.46 25.22
N GLN A 215 7.81 8.53 26.07
CA GLN A 215 9.20 8.42 25.66
C GLN A 215 9.59 7.03 25.17
N SER A 216 8.84 6.01 25.58
CA SER A 216 9.04 4.61 25.22
C SER A 216 7.70 3.92 24.97
N LYS A 217 7.75 2.77 24.32
CA LYS A 217 6.62 1.86 24.09
C LYS A 217 6.70 0.65 25.01
N ALA A 218 5.59 -0.01 25.29
CA ALA A 218 5.62 -1.37 25.80
C ALA A 218 6.20 -2.31 24.72
N GLU A 219 6.93 -3.34 25.11
CA GLU A 219 7.42 -4.36 24.17
C GLU A 219 6.26 -5.07 23.48
N GLU A 220 5.17 -5.29 24.21
CA GLU A 220 3.97 -5.92 23.73
C GLU A 220 2.73 -5.12 24.13
N GLU A 221 1.77 -5.09 23.23
CA GLU A 221 0.47 -4.49 23.49
C GLU A 221 -0.64 -5.45 23.06
N LEU A 222 -1.70 -5.49 23.85
CA LEU A 222 -2.91 -6.25 23.56
C LEU A 222 -4.11 -5.34 23.76
N PHE A 223 -5.03 -5.32 22.79
CA PHE A 223 -6.23 -4.50 22.83
C PHE A 223 -7.47 -5.33 22.58
N ASP A 224 -8.52 -5.14 23.36
CA ASP A 224 -9.87 -5.63 23.10
C ASP A 224 -10.61 -4.58 22.27
N THR A 225 -10.57 -4.70 20.97
CA THR A 225 -11.08 -3.67 20.04
C THR A 225 -12.61 -3.54 20.01
N GLU A 226 -13.34 -4.45 20.66
CA GLU A 226 -14.79 -4.30 20.88
C GLU A 226 -15.08 -3.37 22.07
N LYS A 227 -14.31 -3.51 23.15
CA LYS A 227 -14.47 -2.68 24.36
C LYS A 227 -13.71 -1.36 24.27
N ASP A 228 -12.60 -1.37 23.56
CA ASP A 228 -11.70 -0.23 23.35
C ASP A 228 -11.45 -0.02 21.84
N PRO A 229 -12.41 0.54 21.11
CA PRO A 229 -12.29 0.73 19.66
C PRO A 229 -11.22 1.74 19.26
N HIS A 230 -10.68 2.49 20.20
CA HIS A 230 -9.60 3.44 20.00
C HIS A 230 -8.21 2.91 20.40
N GLU A 231 -8.15 1.70 20.96
CA GLU A 231 -6.90 1.02 21.34
C GLU A 231 -6.02 1.89 22.25
N LEU A 232 -6.63 2.39 23.33
CA LEU A 232 -6.00 3.27 24.32
C LEU A 232 -5.59 2.51 25.58
N ASN A 233 -6.22 1.36 25.86
CA ASN A 233 -6.00 0.57 27.05
C ASN A 233 -5.24 -0.71 26.72
N ASN A 234 -3.92 -0.73 26.95
CA ASN A 234 -3.09 -1.93 26.81
C ASN A 234 -3.38 -2.92 27.94
N ILE A 235 -3.91 -4.08 27.62
CA ILE A 235 -4.24 -5.17 28.57
C ILE A 235 -3.21 -6.32 28.53
N ALA A 236 -2.01 -6.12 27.95
CA ALA A 236 -1.00 -7.16 27.83
C ALA A 236 -0.52 -7.69 29.21
N ASP A 237 -0.51 -6.84 30.22
CA ASP A 237 -0.06 -7.20 31.58
C ASP A 237 -1.20 -7.76 32.46
N ASP A 238 -2.45 -7.78 31.97
CA ASP A 238 -3.57 -8.33 32.71
C ASP A 238 -3.52 -9.87 32.74
N PRO A 239 -3.41 -10.52 33.89
CA PRO A 239 -3.32 -11.98 34.02
C PRO A 239 -4.48 -12.72 33.36
N GLN A 240 -5.66 -12.10 33.28
CA GLN A 240 -6.85 -12.67 32.65
C GLN A 240 -6.60 -12.99 31.15
N TYR A 241 -5.79 -12.19 30.47
CA TYR A 241 -5.51 -12.34 29.04
C TYR A 241 -4.18 -13.04 28.74
N LYS A 242 -3.48 -13.58 29.74
CA LYS A 242 -2.16 -14.22 29.58
C LYS A 242 -2.13 -15.28 28.48
N ASN A 243 -3.11 -16.19 28.45
CA ASN A 243 -3.17 -17.26 27.46
C ASN A 243 -3.43 -16.72 26.03
N LEU A 244 -4.26 -15.69 25.92
CA LEU A 244 -4.51 -15.00 24.66
C LEU A 244 -3.25 -14.28 24.15
N LEU A 245 -2.57 -13.54 25.01
CA LEU A 245 -1.32 -12.87 24.69
C LEU A 245 -0.28 -13.88 24.16
N LEU A 246 -0.11 -15.01 24.84
CA LEU A 246 0.80 -16.08 24.42
C LEU A 246 0.43 -16.63 23.03
N ALA A 247 -0.86 -16.88 22.79
CA ALA A 247 -1.32 -17.40 21.50
C ALA A 247 -1.08 -16.40 20.36
N MET A 248 -1.33 -15.11 20.58
CA MET A 248 -1.10 -14.07 19.57
C MET A 248 0.39 -13.79 19.34
N ARG A 249 1.23 -13.87 20.37
CA ARG A 249 2.70 -13.80 20.25
C ARG A 249 3.23 -14.95 19.39
N GLN A 250 2.78 -16.18 19.67
CA GLN A 250 3.15 -17.35 18.87
C GLN A 250 2.72 -17.22 17.41
N GLU A 251 1.52 -16.68 17.16
CA GLU A 251 1.06 -16.41 15.79
C GLU A 251 1.90 -15.34 15.11
N CYS A 252 2.29 -14.29 15.81
CA CYS A 252 3.19 -13.25 15.28
C CYS A 252 4.53 -13.85 14.86
N ASP A 253 5.16 -14.64 15.75
CA ASP A 253 6.46 -15.26 15.50
C ASP A 253 6.35 -16.30 14.36
N ARG A 254 5.26 -17.07 14.31
CA ARG A 254 4.97 -18.00 13.22
C ARG A 254 4.88 -17.29 11.88
N TRP A 255 4.11 -16.19 11.83
CA TRP A 255 3.91 -15.40 10.61
C TRP A 255 5.22 -14.76 10.14
N MET A 256 5.98 -14.12 11.03
CA MET A 256 7.29 -13.53 10.71
C MET A 256 8.23 -14.57 10.09
N LYS A 257 8.28 -15.78 10.68
CA LYS A 257 9.07 -16.89 10.12
C LYS A 257 8.56 -17.34 8.75
N GLN A 258 7.24 -17.43 8.58
CA GLN A 258 6.62 -17.88 7.32
C GLN A 258 6.92 -16.93 6.16
N ILE A 259 6.92 -15.62 6.40
CA ILE A 259 7.19 -14.62 5.35
C ILE A 259 8.69 -14.33 5.15
N ASP A 260 9.56 -14.97 5.93
CA ASP A 260 10.99 -14.67 5.94
C ASP A 260 11.24 -13.17 6.20
N ASP A 261 10.67 -12.68 7.32
CA ASP A 261 10.64 -11.27 7.67
C ASP A 261 12.02 -10.64 7.72
N LYS A 262 12.24 -9.61 6.93
CA LYS A 262 13.53 -8.91 6.78
C LYS A 262 13.71 -7.73 7.75
N GLY A 263 12.71 -7.41 8.57
CA GLY A 263 12.71 -6.25 9.45
C GLY A 263 13.82 -6.27 10.50
N LEU A 264 14.30 -7.47 10.89
CA LEU A 264 15.42 -7.63 11.84
C LEU A 264 16.81 -7.45 11.20
N ILE A 265 16.89 -7.37 9.87
CA ILE A 265 18.15 -7.13 9.18
C ILE A 265 18.43 -5.63 9.20
N ASP A 266 19.66 -5.25 9.57
CA ASP A 266 20.11 -3.86 9.48
C ASP A 266 19.84 -3.33 8.05
N GLU A 267 19.33 -2.10 7.96
CA GLU A 267 18.90 -1.54 6.68
C GLU A 267 20.07 -1.43 5.68
N LYS A 268 21.26 -1.10 6.14
CA LYS A 268 22.45 -1.00 5.27
C LYS A 268 22.84 -2.37 4.72
N GLU A 269 22.73 -3.40 5.54
CA GLU A 269 22.98 -4.79 5.12
C GLU A 269 21.91 -5.26 4.14
N LEU A 270 20.64 -4.96 4.40
CA LEU A 270 19.54 -5.30 3.52
C LEU A 270 19.71 -4.62 2.15
N ILE A 271 20.00 -3.32 2.12
CA ILE A 271 20.28 -2.59 0.89
C ILE A 271 21.51 -3.17 0.16
N ALA A 272 22.58 -3.47 0.89
CA ALA A 272 23.76 -4.08 0.29
C ALA A 272 23.46 -5.46 -0.33
N SER A 273 22.52 -6.21 0.23
CA SER A 273 22.06 -7.49 -0.33
C SER A 273 21.37 -7.34 -1.68
N PHE A 274 20.62 -6.26 -1.88
CA PHE A 274 19.97 -5.96 -3.16
C PHE A 274 20.94 -5.41 -4.22
N TYR A 275 21.97 -4.67 -3.76
CA TYR A 275 22.96 -4.01 -4.61
C TYR A 275 24.39 -4.37 -4.19
N PRO A 276 24.85 -5.63 -4.39
CA PRO A 276 26.20 -6.06 -4.02
C PRO A 276 27.23 -5.13 -4.63
N ASN A 277 28.20 -4.69 -3.83
CA ASN A 277 29.22 -3.73 -4.22
C ASN A 277 28.66 -2.37 -4.74
N ARG A 278 27.46 -1.99 -4.31
CA ARG A 278 26.73 -0.78 -4.77
C ARG A 278 26.56 -0.72 -6.29
N LYS A 279 26.58 -1.87 -6.98
CA LYS A 279 26.38 -1.95 -8.43
C LYS A 279 25.00 -2.51 -8.75
N VAL A 280 24.21 -1.74 -9.49
CA VAL A 280 22.97 -2.23 -10.07
C VAL A 280 23.30 -3.25 -11.15
N LYS A 281 22.75 -4.45 -11.06
CA LYS A 281 22.92 -5.49 -12.09
C LYS A 281 22.40 -5.00 -13.44
N GLN A 282 22.96 -5.53 -14.52
CA GLN A 282 22.53 -5.24 -15.88
C GLN A 282 21.61 -6.35 -16.39
N THR A 283 20.46 -5.98 -16.96
CA THR A 283 19.66 -6.91 -17.77
C THR A 283 20.47 -7.30 -18.99
N LYS A 284 20.64 -8.59 -19.24
CA LYS A 284 21.34 -9.06 -20.44
C LYS A 284 20.52 -8.69 -21.67
N ALA A 285 21.20 -8.36 -22.75
CA ALA A 285 20.59 -8.12 -24.05
C ALA A 285 19.76 -9.35 -24.46
N PRO A 286 18.51 -9.16 -24.91
CA PRO A 286 17.70 -10.28 -25.36
C PRO A 286 18.24 -10.86 -26.67
N ASN A 287 17.92 -12.12 -26.94
CA ASN A 287 18.15 -12.68 -28.26
C ASN A 287 17.10 -12.12 -29.24
N ILE A 288 17.56 -11.53 -30.33
CA ILE A 288 16.70 -10.98 -31.36
C ILE A 288 16.97 -11.78 -32.66
N LYS A 289 15.91 -12.36 -33.23
CA LYS A 289 15.93 -13.02 -34.51
C LYS A 289 15.12 -12.16 -35.48
N ILE A 290 15.70 -11.80 -36.60
CA ILE A 290 15.09 -11.00 -37.65
C ILE A 290 15.02 -11.86 -38.88
N ASN A 291 13.79 -12.06 -39.45
CA ASN A 291 13.54 -12.71 -40.71
C ASN A 291 12.80 -11.69 -41.60
N ASP A 292 13.47 -11.13 -42.57
CA ASP A 292 13.01 -9.99 -43.34
C ASP A 292 12.60 -8.81 -42.46
N LEU A 293 11.33 -8.54 -42.31
CA LEU A 293 10.80 -7.50 -41.43
C LEU A 293 10.29 -8.04 -40.07
N ASP A 294 10.18 -9.35 -39.92
CA ASP A 294 9.64 -9.94 -38.67
C ASP A 294 10.74 -10.08 -37.61
N VAL A 295 10.42 -9.59 -36.42
CA VAL A 295 11.32 -9.51 -35.27
C VAL A 295 10.77 -10.36 -34.14
N ALA A 296 11.45 -11.47 -33.85
CA ALA A 296 11.18 -12.33 -32.71
C ALA A 296 12.21 -12.08 -31.60
N VAL A 297 11.76 -11.98 -30.36
CA VAL A 297 12.61 -11.60 -29.22
C VAL A 297 12.42 -12.55 -28.05
N GLU A 298 13.55 -12.99 -27.48
CA GLU A 298 13.58 -13.90 -26.34
C GLU A 298 14.45 -13.31 -25.21
N VAL A 299 13.93 -13.33 -23.98
CA VAL A 299 14.67 -12.84 -22.80
C VAL A 299 15.75 -13.82 -22.37
N ILE A 300 16.94 -13.30 -22.02
CA ILE A 300 18.04 -14.08 -21.41
C ILE A 300 18.04 -13.97 -19.90
N THR A 301 17.75 -12.78 -19.36
CA THR A 301 17.71 -12.58 -17.90
C THR A 301 16.36 -13.09 -17.34
N PRO A 302 16.35 -14.13 -16.49
CA PRO A 302 15.11 -14.64 -15.91
C PRO A 302 14.33 -13.52 -15.18
N GLY A 303 13.01 -13.48 -15.39
CA GLY A 303 12.12 -12.46 -14.80
C GLY A 303 12.13 -11.11 -15.49
N SER A 304 12.87 -10.96 -16.61
CA SER A 304 12.76 -9.76 -17.46
C SER A 304 11.42 -9.71 -18.19
N ARG A 305 11.04 -8.49 -18.54
CA ARG A 305 9.91 -8.19 -19.43
C ARG A 305 10.43 -7.49 -20.66
N LEU A 306 9.73 -7.69 -21.77
CA LEU A 306 10.03 -7.06 -23.04
C LEU A 306 8.96 -6.03 -23.37
N GLY A 307 9.38 -4.89 -23.84
CA GLY A 307 8.54 -3.88 -24.44
C GLY A 307 9.07 -3.48 -25.78
N PHE A 308 8.21 -2.93 -26.62
CA PHE A 308 8.60 -2.35 -27.90
C PHE A 308 7.89 -1.03 -28.15
N ARG A 309 8.45 -0.22 -29.02
CA ARG A 309 7.83 0.97 -29.59
C ARG A 309 8.43 1.28 -30.96
N TYR A 310 7.66 2.00 -31.76
CA TYR A 310 8.17 2.58 -33.00
C TYR A 310 8.45 4.05 -32.78
N THR A 311 9.57 4.54 -33.28
CA THR A 311 9.95 5.94 -33.22
C THR A 311 10.31 6.44 -34.61
N SER A 312 9.88 7.66 -34.97
CA SER A 312 10.24 8.34 -36.19
C SER A 312 10.49 9.82 -35.90
N GLU A 313 11.09 10.55 -36.84
CA GLU A 313 11.28 12.01 -36.70
C GLU A 313 9.97 12.77 -36.44
N LYS A 314 8.86 12.26 -37.00
CA LYS A 314 7.52 12.86 -36.86
C LYS A 314 6.84 12.52 -35.53
N ASN A 315 7.37 11.52 -34.79
CA ASN A 315 6.69 10.99 -33.62
C ASN A 315 7.70 10.45 -32.58
N PRO A 316 8.45 11.34 -31.88
CA PRO A 316 9.57 10.95 -31.03
C PRO A 316 9.17 10.29 -29.70
N HIS A 317 7.90 10.33 -29.30
CA HIS A 317 7.48 9.90 -27.96
C HIS A 317 6.24 9.03 -27.95
N TYR A 318 6.48 7.71 -27.93
CA TYR A 318 5.43 6.73 -27.65
C TYR A 318 5.76 5.93 -26.40
N GLY A 319 4.72 5.62 -25.60
CA GLY A 319 4.81 4.68 -24.49
C GLY A 319 5.26 3.29 -25.01
N TRP A 320 5.85 2.51 -24.09
CA TRP A 320 6.22 1.13 -24.39
C TRP A 320 4.99 0.23 -24.46
N THR A 321 4.90 -0.57 -25.53
CA THR A 321 3.91 -1.63 -25.68
C THR A 321 4.51 -2.96 -25.21
N HIS A 322 3.76 -3.75 -24.44
CA HIS A 322 4.23 -5.05 -23.98
C HIS A 322 4.40 -6.01 -25.14
N TYR A 323 5.60 -6.57 -25.29
CA TYR A 323 5.88 -7.58 -26.33
C TYR A 323 5.28 -8.93 -25.92
N LYS A 324 4.42 -9.51 -26.77
CA LYS A 324 3.74 -10.78 -26.52
C LYS A 324 4.00 -11.81 -27.61
N GLN A 325 4.29 -11.37 -28.81
CA GLN A 325 4.48 -12.19 -30.02
C GLN A 325 5.42 -11.47 -30.99
N PRO A 326 5.96 -12.14 -32.02
CA PRO A 326 6.76 -11.49 -33.05
C PRO A 326 6.05 -10.28 -33.64
N ILE A 327 6.81 -9.23 -33.94
CA ILE A 327 6.35 -7.93 -34.44
C ILE A 327 7.09 -7.62 -35.74
N SER A 328 6.46 -6.88 -36.62
CA SER A 328 7.09 -6.49 -37.89
C SER A 328 7.76 -5.12 -37.77
N SER A 329 8.98 -5.00 -38.27
CA SER A 329 9.64 -3.72 -38.51
C SER A 329 8.87 -2.91 -39.54
N ARG A 330 8.82 -1.60 -39.40
CA ARG A 330 8.12 -0.72 -40.36
C ARG A 330 9.13 0.07 -41.15
N PRO A 331 8.92 0.25 -42.46
CA PRO A 331 9.72 1.15 -43.26
C PRO A 331 9.71 2.56 -42.61
N ASP A 332 10.85 3.23 -42.62
CA ASP A 332 11.02 4.61 -42.10
C ASP A 332 10.82 4.82 -40.60
N ASP A 333 10.45 3.76 -39.85
CA ASP A 333 10.39 3.81 -38.39
C ASP A 333 11.59 3.05 -37.77
N THR A 334 12.09 3.54 -36.65
CA THR A 334 12.99 2.79 -35.79
C THR A 334 12.16 1.98 -34.80
N LEU A 335 12.31 0.66 -34.84
CA LEU A 335 11.75 -0.21 -33.83
C LEU A 335 12.70 -0.27 -32.64
N GLU A 336 12.26 0.20 -31.49
CA GLU A 336 12.99 0.05 -30.24
C GLU A 336 12.43 -1.11 -29.44
N ILE A 337 13.33 -1.97 -28.93
CA ILE A 337 13.00 -3.11 -28.06
C ILE A 337 13.73 -2.96 -26.76
N ILE A 338 13.01 -2.88 -25.65
CA ILE A 338 13.56 -2.82 -24.32
C ILE A 338 13.40 -4.17 -23.60
N ALA A 339 14.50 -4.65 -23.01
CA ALA A 339 14.44 -5.69 -21.99
C ALA A 339 14.75 -5.11 -20.63
N HIS A 340 13.88 -5.35 -19.65
CA HIS A 340 14.02 -4.82 -18.31
C HIS A 340 13.58 -5.83 -17.25
N ARG A 341 14.41 -5.97 -16.21
CA ARG A 341 14.07 -6.64 -14.97
C ARG A 341 14.04 -5.61 -13.85
N ILE A 342 13.01 -5.66 -13.00
CA ILE A 342 12.93 -4.78 -11.81
C ILE A 342 14.19 -4.95 -10.95
N GLY A 343 14.83 -3.85 -10.55
CA GLY A 343 16.09 -3.84 -9.80
C GLY A 343 17.35 -4.00 -10.65
N TYR A 344 17.24 -4.00 -11.98
CA TYR A 344 18.35 -4.09 -12.93
C TYR A 344 18.31 -2.89 -13.88
N LYS A 345 19.47 -2.50 -14.42
CA LYS A 345 19.52 -1.57 -15.55
C LYS A 345 18.88 -2.22 -16.77
N ALA A 346 18.10 -1.46 -17.51
CA ALA A 346 17.49 -1.93 -18.77
C ALA A 346 18.53 -2.01 -19.90
N VAL A 347 18.18 -2.69 -20.98
CA VAL A 347 18.90 -2.65 -22.25
C VAL A 347 17.89 -2.42 -23.36
N THR A 348 18.23 -1.54 -24.31
CA THR A 348 17.38 -1.21 -25.46
C THR A 348 18.14 -1.49 -26.75
N HIS A 349 17.48 -2.16 -27.69
CA HIS A 349 17.94 -2.37 -29.06
C HIS A 349 17.16 -1.45 -29.98
N LYS A 350 17.84 -0.84 -30.95
CA LYS A 350 17.21 -0.14 -32.05
C LYS A 350 17.37 -0.97 -33.34
N ILE A 351 16.30 -1.14 -34.05
CA ILE A 351 16.22 -1.88 -35.30
C ILE A 351 15.66 -0.93 -36.36
N TYR A 352 16.36 -0.79 -37.45
CA TYR A 352 15.96 0.02 -38.60
C TYR A 352 16.10 -0.79 -39.86
N ASN A 353 15.07 -0.81 -40.70
CA ASN A 353 15.02 -1.60 -41.94
C ASN A 353 15.49 -3.06 -41.78
N GLY A 354 15.00 -3.73 -40.73
CA GLY A 354 15.31 -5.14 -40.47
C GLY A 354 16.73 -5.41 -39.95
N ALA A 355 17.48 -4.41 -39.54
CA ALA A 355 18.83 -4.57 -38.99
C ALA A 355 18.98 -3.93 -37.62
N ILE A 356 19.68 -4.58 -36.70
CA ILE A 356 20.04 -3.96 -35.39
C ILE A 356 21.06 -2.88 -35.67
N THR A 357 20.71 -1.63 -35.37
CA THR A 357 21.56 -0.47 -35.61
C THR A 357 22.26 0.01 -34.35
N GLU A 358 21.69 -0.24 -33.16
CA GLU A 358 22.25 0.22 -31.91
C GLU A 358 21.82 -0.65 -30.73
N VAL A 359 22.70 -0.81 -29.74
CA VAL A 359 22.37 -1.44 -28.44
C VAL A 359 22.75 -0.45 -27.34
N LEU A 360 21.75 0.04 -26.63
CA LEU A 360 21.87 1.05 -25.58
C LEU A 360 21.79 0.41 -24.20
N TYR A 361 22.79 0.72 -23.37
CA TYR A 361 22.81 0.43 -21.95
C TYR A 361 22.68 1.77 -21.19
N PRO A 362 21.47 2.18 -20.82
CA PRO A 362 21.28 3.47 -20.16
C PRO A 362 22.16 3.56 -18.93
N GLN A 363 22.98 4.59 -18.88
CA GLN A 363 23.78 4.94 -17.72
C GLN A 363 22.87 5.63 -16.70
N THR A 364 22.06 4.88 -15.97
CA THR A 364 21.39 5.45 -14.79
C THR A 364 22.44 5.60 -13.71
N ARG A 365 22.92 6.80 -13.51
CA ARG A 365 23.63 7.21 -12.30
C ARG A 365 22.63 7.29 -11.18
N ILE A 366 22.31 6.16 -10.55
CA ILE A 366 21.66 6.16 -9.25
C ILE A 366 22.82 6.34 -8.25
N GLU A 367 23.14 7.58 -7.94
CA GLU A 367 23.96 7.87 -6.79
C GLU A 367 23.09 7.63 -5.56
N TYR A 368 23.56 6.77 -4.66
CA TYR A 368 22.86 6.39 -3.42
C TYR A 368 22.48 7.62 -2.57
N HIS A 369 23.22 8.72 -2.70
CA HIS A 369 22.92 10.01 -2.08
C HIS A 369 21.63 10.66 -2.61
N ASP A 370 21.29 10.46 -3.87
CA ASP A 370 20.14 11.13 -4.49
C ASP A 370 18.80 10.52 -4.07
N VAL A 371 18.78 9.24 -3.71
CA VAL A 371 17.56 8.53 -3.31
C VAL A 371 17.24 8.75 -1.82
N MET A 372 18.26 8.84 -0.97
CA MET A 372 18.07 8.87 0.49
C MET A 372 18.09 10.29 1.10
N TYR A 373 18.60 11.29 0.40
CA TYR A 373 18.82 12.63 0.97
C TYR A 373 18.35 13.79 0.08
N SER A 374 17.54 13.55 -0.95
CA SER A 374 16.98 14.61 -1.82
C SER A 374 15.97 15.52 -1.10
N HIS A 375 15.79 15.40 0.21
CA HIS A 375 14.86 16.19 1.00
C HIS A 375 15.52 17.33 1.80
N LYS A 376 16.74 17.72 1.45
CA LYS A 376 17.22 19.07 1.84
C LYS A 376 16.63 20.07 0.86
N ARG A 377 15.38 20.49 1.10
CA ARG A 377 14.89 21.79 0.64
C ARG A 377 15.04 22.78 1.79
N PRO A 378 15.47 24.02 1.48
CA PRO A 378 15.68 25.06 2.45
C PRO A 378 14.43 25.45 3.20
#